data_19236a1bd1c70598dee0de9ad1fa0c78
#
_entry.id   19236a1bd1c70598dee0de9ad1fa0c78
#
_cell.length_a   1.000
_cell.length_b   1.000
_cell.length_c   1.000
_cell.angle_alpha   90.00
_cell.angle_beta   90.00
_cell.angle_gamma   90.00
#
_symmetry.space_group_name_H-M   'P 1'
#
loop_
_entity.id
_entity.type
_entity.pdbx_description
1 polymer ?
#
loop_
_entity_poly.entity_id
_entity_poly.type
_entity_poly.pdbx_seq_one_letter_code
_entity_poly.pdbx_strand_id
1 'polypeptide(L)'
;GNPFLIIELGDAGGNFTANVFDESPVFSSLDKMDEGAILSITGKTKYHKDRFSPILETAKEIKVAEAEASGIFDHLVETPPESEGVLWKHIEEAIIAIEHPQLKETVQHVMDEISSQFRISTAAISMHHAYRHGLLEHTAHMVCAARALLPLYPQVDADLAIAGIVLHDIGKIEEYK
;
A
#
# COMPACT_ATOMS: atom_id res chain seq x y z
N GLY A 1 -34.29 0.85 -21.61
CA GLY A 1 -34.27 1.44 -20.26
C GLY A 1 -33.36 2.65 -20.26
N ASN A 2 -33.53 3.55 -19.31
CA ASN A 2 -32.62 4.69 -19.17
C ASN A 2 -31.19 4.19 -18.85
N PRO A 3 -30.15 4.85 -19.33
CA PRO A 3 -28.77 4.49 -19.01
C PRO A 3 -28.52 4.68 -17.49
N PHE A 4 -27.67 3.82 -16.94
CA PHE A 4 -27.22 3.94 -15.56
C PHE A 4 -25.79 3.39 -15.44
N LEU A 5 -25.03 3.89 -14.47
CA LEU A 5 -23.72 3.41 -14.13
C LEU A 5 -23.79 2.53 -12.87
N ILE A 6 -23.02 1.46 -12.85
CA ILE A 6 -22.70 0.69 -11.64
C ILE A 6 -21.29 1.06 -11.26
N ILE A 7 -21.11 1.71 -10.12
CA ILE A 7 -19.81 2.20 -9.66
C ILE A 7 -19.46 1.49 -8.38
N GLU A 8 -18.28 0.91 -8.35
CA GLU A 8 -17.66 0.41 -7.12
C GLU A 8 -16.79 1.50 -6.52
N LEU A 9 -17.05 1.82 -5.27
CA LEU A 9 -16.37 2.84 -4.49
C LEU A 9 -15.80 2.19 -3.23
N GLY A 10 -14.57 2.56 -2.87
CA GLY A 10 -13.92 1.98 -1.69
C GLY A 10 -12.85 2.89 -1.11
N ASP A 11 -12.50 2.55 0.11
CA ASP A 11 -11.36 3.09 0.86
C ASP A 11 -10.72 1.97 1.70
N ALA A 12 -9.75 2.30 2.56
CA ALA A 12 -9.10 1.33 3.45
C ALA A 12 -10.07 0.61 4.41
N GLY A 13 -11.28 1.15 4.62
CA GLY A 13 -12.32 0.56 5.48
C GLY A 13 -13.23 -0.44 4.76
N GLY A 14 -13.23 -0.45 3.42
CA GLY A 14 -14.03 -1.36 2.61
C GLY A 14 -14.61 -0.72 1.35
N ASN A 15 -15.44 -1.47 0.64
CA ASN A 15 -16.05 -1.04 -0.60
C ASN A 15 -17.58 -1.18 -0.59
N PHE A 16 -18.23 -0.47 -1.48
CA PHE A 16 -19.65 -0.59 -1.77
C PHE A 16 -19.93 -0.25 -3.23
N THR A 17 -21.06 -0.73 -3.71
CA THR A 17 -21.54 -0.44 -5.06
C THR A 17 -22.65 0.61 -5.02
N ALA A 18 -22.58 1.62 -5.89
CA ALA A 18 -23.60 2.60 -6.12
C ALA A 18 -24.17 2.49 -7.52
N ASN A 19 -25.51 2.57 -7.65
CA ASN A 19 -26.19 2.70 -8.94
C ASN A 19 -26.48 4.18 -9.18
N VAL A 20 -25.96 4.75 -10.26
CA VAL A 20 -26.12 6.15 -10.63
C VAL A 20 -26.89 6.21 -11.92
N PHE A 21 -28.13 6.72 -11.85
CA PHE A 21 -29.01 6.87 -13.00
C PHE A 21 -28.70 8.17 -13.76
N ASP A 22 -29.07 8.23 -15.02
CA ASP A 22 -28.82 9.36 -15.93
C ASP A 22 -29.39 10.71 -15.45
N GLU A 23 -30.44 10.65 -14.64
CA GLU A 23 -31.05 11.83 -14.00
C GLU A 23 -30.21 12.37 -12.81
N SER A 24 -29.20 11.62 -12.34
CA SER A 24 -28.37 12.02 -11.21
C SER A 24 -27.44 13.18 -11.58
N PRO A 25 -27.26 14.19 -10.71
CA PRO A 25 -26.36 15.31 -10.96
C PRO A 25 -24.89 14.91 -11.16
N VAL A 26 -24.51 13.72 -10.65
CA VAL A 26 -23.13 13.21 -10.75
C VAL A 26 -22.90 12.30 -11.95
N PHE A 27 -23.95 11.89 -12.68
CA PHE A 27 -23.84 10.93 -13.78
C PHE A 27 -22.81 11.36 -14.83
N SER A 28 -22.97 12.55 -15.39
CA SER A 28 -22.10 13.03 -16.46
C SER A 28 -20.63 13.24 -16.03
N SER A 29 -20.39 13.46 -14.74
CA SER A 29 -19.04 13.58 -14.20
C SER A 29 -18.40 12.21 -14.06
N LEU A 30 -19.12 11.27 -13.47
CA LEU A 30 -18.62 9.90 -13.21
C LEU A 30 -18.45 9.10 -14.50
N ASP A 31 -19.29 9.29 -15.51
CA ASP A 31 -19.18 8.62 -16.82
C ASP A 31 -17.90 8.98 -17.59
N LYS A 32 -17.24 10.07 -17.21
CA LYS A 32 -16.01 10.56 -17.85
C LYS A 32 -14.75 10.32 -17.04
N MET A 33 -14.89 9.78 -15.84
CA MET A 33 -13.74 9.51 -14.97
C MET A 33 -13.14 8.14 -15.28
N ASP A 34 -11.84 8.06 -15.14
CA ASP A 34 -11.11 6.80 -15.30
C ASP A 34 -11.29 5.90 -14.07
N GLU A 35 -11.18 4.59 -14.28
CA GLU A 35 -11.10 3.63 -13.18
C GLU A 35 -9.86 3.91 -12.32
N GLY A 36 -10.02 3.81 -11.00
CA GLY A 36 -8.95 4.12 -10.05
C GLY A 36 -8.80 5.61 -9.72
N ALA A 37 -9.67 6.49 -10.27
CA ALA A 37 -9.69 7.90 -9.88
C ALA A 37 -10.02 8.08 -8.39
N ILE A 38 -9.29 8.98 -7.73
CA ILE A 38 -9.58 9.36 -6.34
C ILE A 38 -10.70 10.39 -6.34
N LEU A 39 -11.75 10.11 -5.57
CA LEU A 39 -12.96 10.94 -5.56
C LEU A 39 -13.28 11.47 -4.16
N SER A 40 -13.64 12.76 -4.10
CA SER A 40 -14.41 13.30 -2.98
C SER A 40 -15.89 13.19 -3.31
N ILE A 41 -16.63 12.45 -2.49
CA ILE A 41 -18.04 12.14 -2.73
C ILE A 41 -18.87 12.59 -1.54
N THR A 42 -20.03 13.21 -1.83
CA THR A 42 -21.08 13.42 -0.85
C THR A 42 -22.36 12.75 -1.31
N GLY A 43 -23.17 12.32 -0.36
CA GLY A 43 -24.42 11.67 -0.69
C GLY A 43 -25.25 11.34 0.53
N LYS A 44 -26.40 10.73 0.29
CA LYS A 44 -27.33 10.25 1.33
C LYS A 44 -27.30 8.75 1.41
N THR A 45 -27.18 8.23 2.63
CA THR A 45 -27.35 6.80 2.88
C THR A 45 -28.79 6.38 2.62
N LYS A 46 -28.97 5.32 1.85
CA LYS A 46 -30.27 4.72 1.56
C LYS A 46 -30.14 3.21 1.51
N TYR A 47 -31.21 2.53 1.88
CA TYR A 47 -31.34 1.08 1.73
C TYR A 47 -32.52 0.76 0.83
N HIS A 48 -32.34 -0.18 -0.09
CA HIS A 48 -33.39 -0.72 -0.92
C HIS A 48 -33.40 -2.25 -0.76
N LYS A 49 -34.54 -2.81 -0.26
CA LYS A 49 -34.65 -4.26 0.02
C LYS A 49 -33.46 -4.79 0.84
N ASP A 50 -33.18 -4.10 1.94
CA ASP A 50 -32.09 -4.40 2.90
C ASP A 50 -30.65 -4.35 2.31
N ARG A 51 -30.49 -3.83 1.10
CA ARG A 51 -29.17 -3.58 0.49
C ARG A 51 -28.83 -2.11 0.56
N PHE A 52 -27.58 -1.79 0.95
CA PHE A 52 -27.07 -0.44 0.92
C PHE A 52 -27.10 0.08 -0.53
N SER A 53 -27.75 1.20 -0.74
CA SER A 53 -27.98 1.80 -2.06
C SER A 53 -27.92 3.33 -1.93
N PRO A 54 -26.73 3.91 -1.74
CA PRO A 54 -26.57 5.33 -1.49
C PRO A 54 -26.97 6.16 -2.72
N ILE A 55 -27.41 7.39 -2.45
CA ILE A 55 -27.66 8.39 -3.49
C ILE A 55 -26.50 9.37 -3.47
N LEU A 56 -25.72 9.40 -4.53
CA LEU A 56 -24.60 10.32 -4.68
C LEU A 56 -25.11 11.70 -5.09
N GLU A 57 -24.69 12.74 -4.39
CA GLU A 57 -25.09 14.13 -4.63
C GLU A 57 -23.96 14.94 -5.30
N THR A 58 -22.72 14.70 -4.91
CA THR A 58 -21.54 15.29 -5.55
C THR A 58 -20.44 14.25 -5.78
N ALA A 59 -19.67 14.41 -6.82
CA ALA A 59 -18.46 13.65 -7.09
C ALA A 59 -17.44 14.60 -7.72
N LYS A 60 -16.26 14.73 -7.10
CA LYS A 60 -15.15 15.56 -7.55
C LYS A 60 -13.88 14.74 -7.53
N GLU A 61 -13.18 14.72 -8.65
CA GLU A 61 -11.87 14.10 -8.73
C GLU A 61 -10.82 14.88 -7.92
N ILE A 62 -9.98 14.17 -7.18
CA ILE A 62 -8.82 14.68 -6.44
C ILE A 62 -7.58 14.13 -7.14
N LYS A 63 -6.61 14.97 -7.41
CA LYS A 63 -5.33 14.53 -7.98
C LYS A 63 -4.54 13.73 -6.94
N VAL A 64 -3.86 12.66 -7.38
CA VAL A 64 -3.03 11.80 -6.52
C VAL A 64 -2.05 12.63 -5.67
N ALA A 65 -1.35 13.59 -6.28
CA ALA A 65 -0.41 14.45 -5.55
C ALA A 65 -1.09 15.33 -4.47
N GLU A 66 -2.36 15.73 -4.67
CA GLU A 66 -3.14 16.46 -3.67
C GLU A 66 -3.56 15.53 -2.52
N ALA A 67 -3.98 14.32 -2.84
CA ALA A 67 -4.35 13.31 -1.86
C ALA A 67 -3.15 12.90 -0.98
N GLU A 68 -1.97 12.71 -1.59
CA GLU A 68 -0.73 12.41 -0.87
C GLU A 68 -0.31 13.58 0.04
N ALA A 69 -0.29 14.80 -0.48
CA ALA A 69 0.11 15.99 0.29
C ALA A 69 -0.83 16.29 1.47
N SER A 70 -2.09 15.92 1.37
CA SER A 70 -3.10 16.10 2.44
C SER A 70 -3.15 14.94 3.45
N GLY A 71 -2.43 13.83 3.21
CA GLY A 71 -2.49 12.61 4.02
C GLY A 71 -3.78 11.79 3.85
N ILE A 72 -4.67 12.20 2.95
CA ILE A 72 -5.92 11.46 2.67
C ILE A 72 -5.60 10.11 2.02
N PHE A 73 -4.51 10.03 1.27
CA PHE A 73 -4.13 8.83 0.54
C PHE A 73 -3.99 7.59 1.46
N ASP A 74 -3.48 7.77 2.67
CA ASP A 74 -3.31 6.68 3.65
C ASP A 74 -4.64 6.13 4.18
N HIS A 75 -5.75 6.87 3.99
CA HIS A 75 -7.10 6.41 4.31
C HIS A 75 -7.80 5.74 3.13
N LEU A 76 -7.29 5.90 1.91
CA LEU A 76 -7.88 5.33 0.70
C LEU A 76 -7.37 3.92 0.41
N VAL A 77 -6.16 3.60 0.85
CA VAL A 77 -5.52 2.31 0.62
C VAL A 77 -5.21 1.62 1.94
N GLU A 78 -5.27 0.31 1.94
CA GLU A 78 -4.83 -0.49 3.08
C GLU A 78 -3.34 -0.24 3.32
N THR A 79 -2.96 -0.07 4.59
CA THR A 79 -1.57 0.14 5.02
C THR A 79 -1.27 -0.75 6.23
N PRO A 80 0.01 -1.03 6.52
CA PRO A 80 0.39 -1.77 7.72
C PRO A 80 -0.14 -1.12 9.00
N PRO A 81 -0.42 -1.90 10.04
CA PRO A 81 -0.79 -1.36 11.35
C PRO A 81 0.36 -0.60 12.04
N GLU A 82 1.62 -0.94 11.71
CA GLU A 82 2.80 -0.23 12.17
C GLU A 82 3.17 0.90 11.22
N SER A 83 3.62 2.03 11.77
CA SER A 83 4.01 3.17 10.94
C SER A 83 5.25 2.86 10.08
N GLU A 84 5.31 3.48 8.89
CA GLU A 84 6.45 3.38 7.96
C GLU A 84 7.80 3.59 8.66
N GLY A 85 7.90 4.62 9.53
CA GLY A 85 9.13 4.93 10.25
C GLY A 85 9.57 3.83 11.22
N VAL A 86 8.63 3.13 11.87
CA VAL A 86 8.93 1.99 12.76
C VAL A 86 9.43 0.80 11.94
N LEU A 87 8.74 0.46 10.86
CA LEU A 87 9.13 -0.64 9.99
C LEU A 87 10.50 -0.41 9.36
N TRP A 88 10.74 0.79 8.86
CA TRP A 88 12.04 1.16 8.27
C TRP A 88 13.19 1.07 9.28
N LYS A 89 12.96 1.51 10.50
CA LYS A 89 13.95 1.45 11.59
C LYS A 89 14.41 0.02 11.87
N HIS A 90 13.52 -0.98 11.81
CA HIS A 90 13.91 -2.38 11.97
C HIS A 90 14.90 -2.83 10.91
N ILE A 91 14.72 -2.40 9.66
CA ILE A 91 15.63 -2.71 8.56
C ILE A 91 16.96 -1.98 8.74
N GLU A 92 16.95 -0.69 9.05
CA GLU A 92 18.17 0.10 9.30
C GLU A 92 19.01 -0.50 10.43
N GLU A 93 18.39 -0.82 11.56
CA GLU A 93 19.07 -1.44 12.69
C GLU A 93 19.69 -2.80 12.32
N ALA A 94 19.03 -3.58 11.47
CA ALA A 94 19.57 -4.85 11.00
C ALA A 94 20.78 -4.66 10.07
N ILE A 95 20.74 -3.68 9.15
CA ILE A 95 21.85 -3.36 8.29
C ILE A 95 23.03 -2.84 9.11
N ILE A 96 22.80 -1.98 10.10
CA ILE A 96 23.83 -1.47 11.00
C ILE A 96 24.52 -2.59 11.77
N ALA A 97 23.78 -3.63 12.16
CA ALA A 97 24.28 -4.78 12.90
C ALA A 97 25.15 -5.76 12.08
N ILE A 98 25.17 -5.66 10.74
CA ILE A 98 26.09 -6.46 9.90
C ILE A 98 27.53 -6.10 10.27
N GLU A 99 28.33 -7.09 10.66
CA GLU A 99 29.71 -6.90 11.07
C GLU A 99 30.68 -6.88 9.89
N HIS A 100 30.40 -7.64 8.82
CA HIS A 100 31.26 -7.71 7.61
C HIS A 100 31.21 -6.38 6.83
N PRO A 101 32.31 -5.60 6.76
CA PRO A 101 32.26 -4.22 6.29
C PRO A 101 31.79 -4.08 4.84
N GLN A 102 32.32 -4.90 3.92
CA GLN A 102 31.97 -4.81 2.50
C GLN A 102 30.51 -5.22 2.25
N LEU A 103 30.01 -6.21 3.00
CA LEU A 103 28.61 -6.64 2.89
C LEU A 103 27.67 -5.55 3.39
N LYS A 104 27.97 -4.94 4.55
CA LYS A 104 27.22 -3.79 5.09
C LYS A 104 27.17 -2.65 4.09
N GLU A 105 28.34 -2.23 3.56
CA GLU A 105 28.43 -1.13 2.60
C GLU A 105 27.61 -1.42 1.34
N THR A 106 27.67 -2.65 0.84
CA THR A 106 26.89 -3.06 -0.33
C THR A 106 25.38 -2.99 -0.07
N VAL A 107 24.90 -3.56 1.04
CA VAL A 107 23.47 -3.55 1.40
C VAL A 107 22.99 -2.12 1.63
N GLN A 108 23.77 -1.32 2.37
CA GLN A 108 23.43 0.08 2.64
C GLN A 108 23.33 0.88 1.33
N HIS A 109 24.32 0.75 0.44
CA HIS A 109 24.32 1.46 -0.84
C HIS A 109 23.08 1.12 -1.70
N VAL A 110 22.76 -0.16 -1.83
CA VAL A 110 21.56 -0.59 -2.57
C VAL A 110 20.29 0.00 -1.95
N MET A 111 20.15 -0.11 -0.62
CA MET A 111 18.96 0.39 0.06
C MET A 111 18.82 1.91 0.01
N ASP A 112 19.94 2.65 0.07
CA ASP A 112 19.93 4.11 -0.07
C ASP A 112 19.41 4.54 -1.44
N GLU A 113 19.80 3.84 -2.52
CA GLU A 113 19.33 4.15 -3.88
C GLU A 113 17.85 3.88 -4.09
N ILE A 114 17.30 2.84 -3.48
CA ILE A 114 15.91 2.42 -3.73
C ILE A 114 14.94 2.81 -2.60
N SER A 115 15.42 3.38 -1.50
CA SER A 115 14.64 3.60 -0.25
C SER A 115 13.28 4.25 -0.47
N SER A 116 13.19 5.26 -1.30
CA SER A 116 11.94 5.98 -1.56
C SER A 116 10.87 5.11 -2.21
N GLN A 117 11.27 4.29 -3.18
CA GLN A 117 10.37 3.37 -3.88
C GLN A 117 10.09 2.13 -3.03
N PHE A 118 11.11 1.57 -2.38
CA PHE A 118 10.99 0.41 -1.50
C PHE A 118 9.95 0.62 -0.40
N ARG A 119 9.96 1.79 0.22
CA ARG A 119 9.06 2.13 1.34
C ARG A 119 7.59 2.16 0.94
N ILE A 120 7.26 2.52 -0.31
CA ILE A 120 5.88 2.65 -0.76
C ILE A 120 5.37 1.45 -1.57
N SER A 121 6.28 0.56 -2.00
CA SER A 121 5.93 -0.58 -2.85
C SER A 121 5.10 -1.63 -2.14
N THR A 122 4.29 -2.33 -2.93
CA THR A 122 3.60 -3.54 -2.50
C THR A 122 4.53 -4.75 -2.56
N ALA A 123 4.28 -5.78 -1.76
CA ALA A 123 5.02 -7.05 -1.84
C ALA A 123 4.37 -8.07 -2.77
N ALA A 124 3.12 -7.85 -3.19
CA ALA A 124 2.36 -8.75 -4.06
C ALA A 124 1.29 -7.98 -4.84
N ILE A 125 0.72 -8.61 -5.87
CA ILE A 125 -0.45 -8.09 -6.62
C ILE A 125 -1.75 -8.42 -5.88
N SER A 126 -1.77 -9.55 -5.16
CA SER A 126 -2.94 -10.03 -4.42
C SER A 126 -2.49 -10.83 -3.21
N MET A 127 -3.37 -11.03 -2.24
CA MET A 127 -3.14 -11.76 -0.99
C MET A 127 -2.31 -10.93 0.03
N HIS A 128 -1.29 -11.54 0.66
CA HIS A 128 -0.54 -10.94 1.77
C HIS A 128 0.34 -9.78 1.30
N HIS A 129 0.28 -8.65 2.00
CA HIS A 129 1.08 -7.45 1.72
C HIS A 129 0.87 -6.83 0.31
N ALA A 130 -0.32 -7.03 -0.28
CA ALA A 130 -0.72 -6.44 -1.57
C ALA A 130 -1.27 -5.00 -1.39
N TYR A 131 -0.64 -4.19 -0.55
CA TYR A 131 -1.01 -2.83 -0.20
C TYR A 131 0.22 -1.92 -0.07
N ARG A 132 -0.02 -0.61 0.03
CA ARG A 132 1.03 0.40 0.22
C ARG A 132 1.87 0.06 1.46
N HIS A 133 3.19 0.16 1.35
CA HIS A 133 4.19 -0.25 2.36
C HIS A 133 4.26 -1.77 2.61
N GLY A 134 3.59 -2.61 1.82
CA GLY A 134 3.57 -4.05 2.02
C GLY A 134 4.95 -4.70 1.87
N LEU A 135 5.79 -4.23 0.94
CA LEU A 135 7.17 -4.72 0.79
C LEU A 135 8.04 -4.34 2.00
N LEU A 136 7.85 -3.13 2.52
CA LEU A 136 8.52 -2.65 3.72
C LEU A 136 8.14 -3.49 4.94
N GLU A 137 6.85 -3.72 5.17
CA GLU A 137 6.35 -4.53 6.29
C GLU A 137 6.84 -5.97 6.20
N HIS A 138 6.70 -6.60 5.03
CA HIS A 138 7.19 -7.96 4.80
C HIS A 138 8.67 -8.09 5.19
N THR A 139 9.51 -7.21 4.67
CA THR A 139 10.95 -7.25 4.92
C THR A 139 11.28 -6.96 6.39
N ALA A 140 10.63 -5.97 7.02
CA ALA A 140 10.82 -5.67 8.43
C ALA A 140 10.44 -6.85 9.33
N HIS A 141 9.31 -7.50 9.07
CA HIS A 141 8.89 -8.69 9.83
C HIS A 141 9.85 -9.87 9.64
N MET A 142 10.35 -10.10 8.42
CA MET A 142 11.35 -11.13 8.17
C MET A 142 12.66 -10.85 8.90
N VAL A 143 13.12 -9.60 8.92
CA VAL A 143 14.30 -9.18 9.68
C VAL A 143 14.10 -9.42 11.17
N CYS A 144 12.96 -9.03 11.74
CA CYS A 144 12.66 -9.25 13.15
C CYS A 144 12.65 -10.75 13.51
N ALA A 145 12.01 -11.56 12.66
CA ALA A 145 11.99 -13.01 12.84
C ALA A 145 13.40 -13.62 12.76
N ALA A 146 14.21 -13.21 11.79
CA ALA A 146 15.59 -13.68 11.67
C ALA A 146 16.44 -13.32 12.88
N ARG A 147 16.37 -12.08 13.37
CA ARG A 147 17.11 -11.64 14.58
C ARG A 147 16.75 -12.45 15.82
N ALA A 148 15.49 -12.88 15.92
CA ALA A 148 15.04 -13.74 17.01
C ALA A 148 15.54 -15.21 16.87
N LEU A 149 15.65 -15.70 15.64
CA LEU A 149 15.99 -17.11 15.37
C LEU A 149 17.50 -17.34 15.24
N LEU A 150 18.26 -16.43 14.65
CA LEU A 150 19.70 -16.60 14.37
C LEU A 150 20.53 -17.02 15.59
N PRO A 151 20.29 -16.51 16.82
CA PRO A 151 21.02 -16.98 18.00
C PRO A 151 20.84 -18.48 18.29
N LEU A 152 19.77 -19.11 17.81
CA LEU A 152 19.53 -20.55 17.96
C LEU A 152 20.27 -21.40 16.91
N TYR A 153 20.83 -20.78 15.88
CA TYR A 153 21.48 -21.44 14.76
C TYR A 153 22.90 -20.89 14.53
N PRO A 154 23.83 -21.14 15.45
CA PRO A 154 25.20 -20.59 15.39
C PRO A 154 26.01 -21.02 14.16
N GLN A 155 25.56 -22.03 13.42
CA GLN A 155 26.17 -22.47 12.16
C GLN A 155 25.75 -21.62 10.95
N VAL A 156 24.76 -20.74 11.10
CA VAL A 156 24.32 -19.84 10.04
C VAL A 156 25.12 -18.55 10.09
N ASP A 157 25.60 -18.10 8.94
CA ASP A 157 26.22 -16.79 8.81
C ASP A 157 25.12 -15.71 8.95
N ALA A 158 25.12 -15.04 10.11
CA ALA A 158 24.09 -14.07 10.45
C ALA A 158 24.11 -12.85 9.51
N ASP A 159 25.30 -12.39 9.13
CA ASP A 159 25.45 -11.23 8.25
C ASP A 159 24.88 -11.51 6.86
N LEU A 160 25.23 -12.69 6.32
CA LEU A 160 24.73 -13.12 5.02
C LEU A 160 23.23 -13.35 5.03
N ALA A 161 22.69 -13.94 6.12
CA ALA A 161 21.27 -14.15 6.27
C ALA A 161 20.48 -12.82 6.30
N ILE A 162 20.94 -11.84 7.09
CA ILE A 162 20.31 -10.51 7.18
C ILE A 162 20.41 -9.79 5.83
N ALA A 163 21.57 -9.79 5.20
CA ALA A 163 21.74 -9.18 3.88
C ALA A 163 20.81 -9.81 2.83
N GLY A 164 20.71 -11.13 2.82
CA GLY A 164 19.79 -11.86 1.94
C GLY A 164 18.35 -11.49 2.18
N ILE A 165 17.90 -11.39 3.44
CA ILE A 165 16.53 -10.99 3.79
C ILE A 165 16.23 -9.56 3.34
N VAL A 166 17.15 -8.63 3.55
CA VAL A 166 16.93 -7.23 3.15
C VAL A 166 16.82 -7.08 1.63
N LEU A 167 17.56 -7.88 0.87
CA LEU A 167 17.66 -7.72 -0.59
C LEU A 167 16.81 -8.68 -1.41
N HIS A 168 16.20 -9.75 -0.81
CA HIS A 168 15.59 -10.84 -1.59
C HIS A 168 14.46 -10.40 -2.54
N ASP A 169 13.73 -9.37 -2.16
CA ASP A 169 12.50 -8.93 -2.84
C ASP A 169 12.61 -7.54 -3.49
N ILE A 170 13.80 -6.95 -3.58
CA ILE A 170 13.99 -5.60 -4.18
C ILE A 170 13.54 -5.53 -5.65
N GLY A 171 13.54 -6.65 -6.37
CA GLY A 171 13.06 -6.74 -7.74
C GLY A 171 11.57 -6.43 -7.90
N LYS A 172 10.78 -6.57 -6.84
CA LYS A 172 9.35 -6.25 -6.85
C LYS A 172 9.05 -4.77 -7.11
N ILE A 173 9.99 -3.89 -6.82
CA ILE A 173 9.90 -2.45 -7.15
C ILE A 173 9.71 -2.23 -8.65
N GLU A 174 10.34 -3.08 -9.49
CA GLU A 174 10.19 -2.98 -10.95
C GLU A 174 9.06 -3.85 -11.49
N GLU A 175 8.76 -4.97 -10.83
CA GLU A 175 7.75 -5.92 -11.26
C GLU A 175 6.32 -5.38 -11.11
N TYR A 176 6.08 -4.53 -10.12
CA TYR A 176 4.74 -4.03 -9.77
C TYR A 176 4.58 -2.52 -9.99
N LYS A 177 5.28 -1.99 -11.01
CA LYS A 177 5.12 -0.60 -11.48
C LYS A 177 3.87 -0.41 -12.31
#